data_87e488a852961846ceba381fe93bfbf1
#
_entry.id   87e488a852961846ceba381fe93bfbf1
#
_cell.length_a   1.000
_cell.length_b   1.000
_cell.length_c   1.000
_cell.angle_alpha   90.00
_cell.angle_beta   90.00
_cell.angle_gamma   90.00
#
_symmetry.space_group_name_H-M   'P 1'
#
loop_
_entity.id
_entity.type
_entity.pdbx_description
1 polymer ?
#
loop_
_entity_poly.entity_id
_entity_poly.type
_entity_poly.pdbx_seq_one_letter_code
_entity_poly.pdbx_strand_id
1 'polypeptide(L)'
;LRLIDKQIDKKLEAEKRNGAPVKMREDQADMIHNMLYSANKWLDSEYVSKNSVKKLIKSFGGMIEKESKPIVDAFQERHGFDPPRFITISPTKKCNLQCIGCYAESSADCDISLDFDTVDRMVQEQKDLWGSHFTVISGGEPFMWRSDGKGVLDLIEKHSDTFFLMYTNGTMITEKVAERMGKLGNVTPSISVEGFKEETDWRRGEGVHKKILKAFENLRKNGVLYGISITATKNNAELVFSDEFVDFYFNKHGVYYGWIFQYMPIGRAYSLELMPTAEQRVEMYNKMTHLIKNEGLFLADFWNSGTLSNGCLSAGRKGGYVYINWDGNVMPCVFNPYSTDNIKEVYASGGTIDDVISSPFMKKIRSWQEEYYDHGGPDGGNGNILAPCPMRDHHAAMRGIIEEVGAEPTDDSAEHALEDKGYYDGMIAYGEKIASLTDDYWEREYMSKEPAKKSGEKKEASAS
;
A
#
# COMPACT_ATOMS: atom_id res chain seq x y z
N LEU A 1 -11.69 22.79 6.08
CA LEU A 1 -10.38 22.48 6.62
C LEU A 1 -10.32 22.76 8.14
N ARG A 2 -10.45 23.97 8.67
CA ARG A 2 -10.36 24.28 10.12
C ARG A 2 -11.24 23.44 11.04
N LEU A 3 -12.40 22.95 10.58
CA LEU A 3 -13.27 22.04 11.36
C LEU A 3 -12.73 20.62 11.36
N ILE A 4 -12.15 20.19 10.25
CA ILE A 4 -11.53 18.88 10.08
C ILE A 4 -10.23 18.84 10.89
N ASP A 5 -9.40 19.87 10.83
CA ASP A 5 -8.19 20.01 11.66
C ASP A 5 -8.52 19.83 13.15
N LYS A 6 -9.56 20.53 13.64
CA LYS A 6 -10.01 20.38 15.03
C LYS A 6 -10.53 18.96 15.37
N GLN A 7 -11.10 18.24 14.41
CA GLN A 7 -11.54 16.86 14.64
C GLN A 7 -10.35 15.90 14.66
N ILE A 8 -9.34 16.13 13.80
CA ILE A 8 -8.09 15.38 13.80
C ILE A 8 -7.37 15.58 15.13
N ASP A 9 -7.17 16.83 15.56
CA ASP A 9 -6.55 17.15 16.84
C ASP A 9 -7.27 16.47 18.01
N LYS A 10 -8.61 16.49 18.00
CA LYS A 10 -9.43 15.84 19.04
C LYS A 10 -9.30 14.31 19.01
N LYS A 11 -9.17 13.70 17.82
CA LYS A 11 -8.96 12.26 17.69
C LYS A 11 -7.57 11.87 18.18
N LEU A 12 -6.54 12.63 17.82
CA LEU A 12 -5.16 12.44 18.28
C LEU A 12 -5.02 12.63 19.80
N GLU A 13 -5.73 13.59 20.38
CA GLU A 13 -5.82 13.76 21.84
C GLU A 13 -6.49 12.56 22.52
N ALA A 14 -7.53 11.98 21.92
CA ALA A 14 -8.18 10.78 22.44
C ALA A 14 -7.26 9.55 22.35
N GLU A 15 -6.44 9.45 21.31
CA GLU A 15 -5.47 8.37 21.11
C GLU A 15 -4.24 8.49 22.03
N LYS A 16 -3.99 9.62 22.69
CA LYS A 16 -2.98 9.77 23.76
C LYS A 16 -3.13 8.74 24.89
N ARG A 17 -4.31 8.13 25.01
CA ARG A 17 -4.61 7.14 26.04
C ARG A 17 -4.18 5.72 25.67
N ASN A 18 -3.75 5.48 24.41
CA ASN A 18 -3.50 4.13 23.89
C ASN A 18 -2.01 3.72 23.90
N GLY A 19 -1.14 4.43 24.61
CA GLY A 19 0.27 4.03 24.77
C GLY A 19 1.20 4.28 23.58
N ALA A 20 0.67 4.60 22.39
CA ALA A 20 1.49 4.86 21.21
C ALA A 20 2.44 6.07 21.40
N PRO A 21 3.68 6.01 20.90
CA PRO A 21 4.65 7.10 20.99
C PRO A 21 4.11 8.45 20.49
N VAL A 22 4.46 9.55 21.17
CA VAL A 22 3.97 10.89 20.80
C VAL A 22 4.33 11.25 19.38
N LYS A 23 5.57 11.01 18.98
CA LYS A 23 6.06 11.30 17.64
C LYS A 23 5.34 10.50 16.55
N MET A 24 4.94 9.25 16.81
CA MET A 24 4.11 8.48 15.86
C MET A 24 2.79 9.19 15.57
N ARG A 25 2.14 9.72 16.60
CA ARG A 25 0.88 10.45 16.45
C ARG A 25 1.06 11.76 15.69
N GLU A 26 2.20 12.44 15.91
CA GLU A 26 2.56 13.64 15.14
C GLU A 26 2.76 13.28 13.66
N ASP A 27 3.49 12.22 13.34
CA ASP A 27 3.69 11.76 11.96
C ASP A 27 2.34 11.39 11.30
N GLN A 28 1.44 10.74 12.02
CA GLN A 28 0.08 10.42 11.54
C GLN A 28 -0.75 11.68 11.30
N ALA A 29 -0.65 12.68 12.18
CA ALA A 29 -1.30 13.97 12.01
C ALA A 29 -0.81 14.69 10.77
N ASP A 30 0.51 14.79 10.59
CA ASP A 30 1.13 15.41 9.42
C ASP A 30 0.65 14.74 8.12
N MET A 31 0.58 13.41 8.11
CA MET A 31 0.09 12.66 6.95
C MET A 31 -1.38 12.95 6.63
N ILE A 32 -2.24 13.01 7.64
CA ILE A 32 -3.66 13.33 7.45
C ILE A 32 -3.82 14.77 6.95
N HIS A 33 -3.08 15.74 7.54
CA HIS A 33 -3.09 17.12 7.08
C HIS A 33 -2.66 17.23 5.63
N ASN A 34 -1.61 16.52 5.22
CA ASN A 34 -1.12 16.55 3.84
C ASN A 34 -2.07 15.88 2.86
N MET A 35 -2.72 14.79 3.26
CA MET A 35 -3.78 14.19 2.48
C MET A 35 -4.93 15.18 2.24
N LEU A 36 -5.34 15.93 3.26
CA LEU A 36 -6.37 16.96 3.16
C LEU A 36 -5.91 18.17 2.35
N TYR A 37 -4.66 18.58 2.53
CA TYR A 37 -4.07 19.67 1.76
C TYR A 37 -3.97 19.33 0.27
N SER A 38 -3.48 18.14 -0.05
CA SER A 38 -3.43 17.63 -1.42
C SER A 38 -4.83 17.51 -2.02
N ALA A 39 -5.80 17.03 -1.23
CA ALA A 39 -7.20 16.98 -1.65
C ALA A 39 -7.77 18.38 -1.92
N ASN A 40 -7.44 19.39 -1.10
CA ASN A 40 -7.88 20.77 -1.31
C ASN A 40 -7.23 21.40 -2.54
N LYS A 41 -5.91 21.25 -2.71
CA LYS A 41 -5.18 21.68 -3.92
C LYS A 41 -5.78 21.06 -5.18
N TRP A 42 -6.23 19.84 -5.06
CA TRP A 42 -6.89 19.11 -6.11
C TRP A 42 -8.33 19.60 -6.38
N LEU A 43 -9.11 19.92 -5.32
CA LEU A 43 -10.44 20.52 -5.43
C LEU A 43 -10.42 21.90 -6.12
N ASP A 44 -9.38 22.67 -5.87
CA ASP A 44 -9.18 23.99 -6.45
C ASP A 44 -8.65 23.92 -7.90
N SER A 45 -8.23 22.73 -8.36
CA SER A 45 -7.77 22.53 -9.73
C SER A 45 -8.95 22.38 -10.68
N GLU A 46 -8.87 23.04 -11.85
CA GLU A 46 -9.88 22.90 -12.93
C GLU A 46 -9.95 21.48 -13.53
N TYR A 47 -9.06 20.58 -13.09
CA TYR A 47 -8.85 19.27 -13.70
C TYR A 47 -9.59 18.12 -13.02
N VAL A 48 -10.37 18.37 -11.97
CA VAL A 48 -11.04 17.31 -11.23
C VAL A 48 -12.54 17.35 -11.43
N SER A 49 -13.11 16.20 -11.76
CA SER A 49 -14.56 16.12 -11.91
C SER A 49 -15.26 16.23 -10.54
N LYS A 50 -16.34 17.01 -10.49
CA LYS A 50 -17.20 17.11 -9.30
C LYS A 50 -17.72 15.73 -8.86
N ASN A 51 -17.85 14.79 -9.80
CA ASN A 51 -18.27 13.42 -9.53
C ASN A 51 -17.22 12.65 -8.73
N SER A 52 -15.95 12.71 -9.15
CA SER A 52 -14.84 12.06 -8.43
C SER A 52 -14.70 12.60 -7.00
N VAL A 53 -14.82 13.92 -6.83
CA VAL A 53 -14.83 14.57 -5.51
C VAL A 53 -15.96 14.05 -4.62
N LYS A 54 -17.18 14.03 -5.16
CA LYS A 54 -18.36 13.56 -4.42
C LYS A 54 -18.21 12.10 -3.98
N LYS A 55 -17.69 11.25 -4.87
CA LYS A 55 -17.45 9.83 -4.59
C LYS A 55 -16.36 9.64 -3.53
N LEU A 56 -15.25 10.37 -3.65
CA LEU A 56 -14.16 10.34 -2.68
C LEU A 56 -14.64 10.77 -1.28
N ILE A 57 -15.34 11.92 -1.19
CA ILE A 57 -15.90 12.42 0.08
C ILE A 57 -16.89 11.41 0.66
N LYS A 58 -17.73 10.77 -0.18
CA LYS A 58 -18.65 9.75 0.29
C LYS A 58 -17.90 8.55 0.86
N SER A 59 -16.84 8.07 0.20
CA SER A 59 -16.11 6.87 0.60
C SER A 59 -15.21 7.06 1.83
N PHE A 60 -14.68 8.27 2.03
CA PHE A 60 -13.78 8.59 3.16
C PHE A 60 -14.36 9.58 4.17
N GLY A 61 -15.52 10.15 3.89
CA GLY A 61 -16.19 11.07 4.80
C GLY A 61 -17.16 10.33 5.72
N GLY A 62 -17.06 10.48 7.02
CA GLY A 62 -17.74 9.83 8.14
C GLY A 62 -19.20 9.36 8.00
N MET A 63 -19.84 9.48 6.82
CA MET A 63 -21.16 8.89 6.54
C MET A 63 -21.07 7.37 6.41
N ILE A 64 -20.05 6.86 5.69
CA ILE A 64 -19.81 5.41 5.55
C ILE A 64 -19.40 4.82 6.90
N GLU A 65 -18.56 5.50 7.69
CA GLU A 65 -18.23 5.03 9.05
C GLU A 65 -19.47 4.85 9.93
N LYS A 66 -20.47 5.73 9.80
CA LYS A 66 -21.74 5.62 10.54
C LYS A 66 -22.61 4.44 10.06
N GLU A 67 -22.70 4.26 8.75
CA GLU A 67 -23.50 3.19 8.13
C GLU A 67 -22.84 1.82 8.36
N SER A 68 -21.52 1.74 8.34
CA SER A 68 -20.75 0.52 8.56
C SER A 68 -20.59 0.13 10.03
N LYS A 69 -20.87 1.05 10.98
CA LYS A 69 -20.66 0.77 12.40
C LYS A 69 -21.30 -0.52 12.91
N PRO A 70 -22.58 -0.86 12.59
CA PRO A 70 -23.16 -2.13 13.03
C PRO A 70 -22.42 -3.37 12.49
N ILE A 71 -21.88 -3.27 11.27
CA ILE A 71 -21.11 -4.36 10.63
C ILE A 71 -19.77 -4.51 11.35
N VAL A 72 -19.08 -3.40 11.62
CA VAL A 72 -17.82 -3.40 12.38
C VAL A 72 -18.01 -3.94 13.78
N ASP A 73 -19.06 -3.53 14.49
CA ASP A 73 -19.38 -4.01 15.84
C ASP A 73 -19.64 -5.54 15.83
N ALA A 74 -20.40 -6.04 14.85
CA ALA A 74 -20.64 -7.48 14.69
C ALA A 74 -19.37 -8.26 14.32
N PHE A 75 -18.46 -7.67 13.54
CA PHE A 75 -17.15 -8.26 13.27
C PHE A 75 -16.31 -8.34 14.56
N GLN A 76 -16.27 -7.28 15.34
CA GLN A 76 -15.54 -7.25 16.63
C GLN A 76 -16.08 -8.30 17.60
N GLU A 77 -17.40 -8.51 17.66
CA GLU A 77 -18.01 -9.56 18.47
C GLU A 77 -17.57 -10.96 18.05
N ARG A 78 -17.40 -11.20 16.73
CA ARG A 78 -16.96 -12.50 16.20
C ARG A 78 -15.47 -12.77 16.38
N HIS A 79 -14.63 -11.75 16.18
CA HIS A 79 -13.17 -11.91 16.03
C HIS A 79 -12.34 -11.30 17.15
N GLY A 80 -12.91 -10.41 17.98
CA GLY A 80 -12.20 -9.74 19.08
C GLY A 80 -11.30 -8.57 18.65
N PHE A 81 -11.28 -8.20 17.37
CA PHE A 81 -10.51 -7.06 16.83
C PHE A 81 -11.27 -6.35 15.71
N ASP A 82 -10.83 -5.15 15.32
CA ASP A 82 -11.43 -4.41 14.21
C ASP A 82 -11.14 -5.08 12.84
N PRO A 83 -12.09 -5.00 11.88
CA PRO A 83 -11.92 -5.62 10.58
C PRO A 83 -10.75 -5.02 9.77
N PRO A 84 -10.27 -5.75 8.73
CA PRO A 84 -9.42 -5.19 7.71
C PRO A 84 -10.08 -3.97 7.04
N ARG A 85 -9.25 -3.01 6.61
CA ARG A 85 -9.74 -1.79 5.94
C ARG A 85 -10.02 -2.00 4.47
N PHE A 86 -9.37 -2.98 3.84
CA PHE A 86 -9.53 -3.28 2.42
C PHE A 86 -9.04 -4.68 2.08
N ILE A 87 -9.44 -5.10 0.90
CA ILE A 87 -8.89 -6.27 0.22
C ILE A 87 -8.07 -5.81 -0.98
N THR A 88 -6.96 -6.48 -1.24
CA THR A 88 -6.20 -6.30 -2.49
C THR A 88 -6.43 -7.53 -3.36
N ILE A 89 -6.91 -7.32 -4.58
CA ILE A 89 -7.24 -8.39 -5.52
C ILE A 89 -6.41 -8.22 -6.79
N SER A 90 -5.76 -9.30 -7.20
CA SER A 90 -5.10 -9.41 -8.51
C SER A 90 -5.93 -10.34 -9.41
N PRO A 91 -6.88 -9.81 -10.17
CA PRO A 91 -7.83 -10.66 -10.89
C PRO A 91 -7.23 -11.40 -12.08
N THR A 92 -6.03 -11.03 -12.53
CA THR A 92 -5.34 -11.69 -13.64
C THR A 92 -3.81 -11.64 -13.50
N LYS A 93 -3.14 -12.71 -13.93
CA LYS A 93 -1.67 -12.74 -14.12
C LYS A 93 -1.26 -12.12 -15.47
N LYS A 94 -2.18 -11.97 -16.41
CA LYS A 94 -1.93 -11.46 -17.77
C LYS A 94 -1.47 -10.00 -17.74
N CYS A 95 -0.40 -9.70 -18.46
CA CYS A 95 0.14 -8.35 -18.59
C CYS A 95 0.75 -8.15 -19.97
N ASN A 96 0.61 -6.98 -20.55
CA ASN A 96 1.23 -6.61 -21.83
C ASN A 96 2.70 -6.15 -21.70
N LEU A 97 3.27 -6.23 -20.48
CA LEU A 97 4.68 -5.93 -20.20
C LEU A 97 5.36 -7.12 -19.52
N GLN A 98 6.72 -7.14 -19.58
CA GLN A 98 7.58 -8.14 -18.92
C GLN A 98 8.66 -7.42 -18.09
N CYS A 99 8.24 -6.67 -17.07
CA CYS A 99 9.13 -5.84 -16.28
C CYS A 99 10.22 -6.66 -15.57
N ILE A 100 11.43 -6.10 -15.45
CA ILE A 100 12.52 -6.67 -14.64
C ILE A 100 12.08 -6.68 -13.18
N GLY A 101 12.25 -7.82 -12.49
CA GLY A 101 11.86 -7.99 -11.09
C GLY A 101 10.36 -7.80 -10.83
N CYS A 102 9.52 -8.28 -11.73
CA CYS A 102 8.07 -8.27 -11.54
C CYS A 102 7.65 -9.29 -10.47
N TYR A 103 7.02 -8.82 -9.39
CA TYR A 103 6.58 -9.69 -8.29
C TYR A 103 5.57 -10.76 -8.72
N ALA A 104 4.81 -10.49 -9.78
CA ALA A 104 3.76 -11.36 -10.29
C ALA A 104 4.24 -12.27 -11.44
N GLU A 105 5.47 -12.12 -11.92
CA GLU A 105 5.99 -12.82 -13.10
C GLU A 105 5.07 -12.75 -14.33
N SER A 106 4.35 -11.65 -14.45
CA SER A 106 3.32 -11.46 -15.48
C SER A 106 3.90 -11.34 -16.88
N SER A 107 3.15 -11.83 -17.87
CA SER A 107 3.43 -11.66 -19.29
C SER A 107 2.14 -11.70 -20.12
N ALA A 108 2.26 -11.46 -21.42
CA ALA A 108 1.11 -11.55 -22.33
C ALA A 108 0.63 -13.01 -22.53
N ASP A 109 1.51 -13.97 -22.31
CA ASP A 109 1.23 -15.41 -22.48
C ASP A 109 0.55 -16.02 -21.24
N CYS A 110 0.54 -15.33 -20.10
CA CYS A 110 -0.20 -15.77 -18.92
C CYS A 110 -1.71 -15.69 -19.19
N ASP A 111 -2.42 -16.80 -18.97
CA ASP A 111 -3.88 -16.87 -19.17
C ASP A 111 -4.63 -17.32 -17.89
N ILE A 112 -4.04 -17.02 -16.74
CA ILE A 112 -4.61 -17.34 -15.43
C ILE A 112 -5.33 -16.12 -14.90
N SER A 113 -6.60 -16.30 -14.53
CA SER A 113 -7.47 -15.23 -14.05
C SER A 113 -8.57 -15.77 -13.16
N LEU A 114 -9.02 -14.94 -12.24
CA LEU A 114 -10.28 -15.15 -11.52
C LEU A 114 -11.47 -14.83 -12.45
N ASP A 115 -12.56 -15.56 -12.29
CA ASP A 115 -13.81 -15.22 -12.93
C ASP A 115 -14.43 -13.96 -12.29
N PHE A 116 -15.35 -13.34 -13.05
CA PHE A 116 -15.98 -12.08 -12.63
C PHE A 116 -16.80 -12.24 -11.35
N ASP A 117 -17.54 -13.32 -11.24
CA ASP A 117 -18.48 -13.54 -10.12
C ASP A 117 -17.71 -13.78 -8.81
N THR A 118 -16.57 -14.46 -8.86
CA THR A 118 -15.66 -14.61 -7.70
C THR A 118 -15.14 -13.25 -7.22
N VAL A 119 -14.65 -12.40 -8.13
CA VAL A 119 -14.15 -11.07 -7.78
C VAL A 119 -15.27 -10.16 -7.27
N ASP A 120 -16.42 -10.18 -7.92
CA ASP A 120 -17.63 -9.46 -7.53
C ASP A 120 -18.09 -9.83 -6.12
N ARG A 121 -18.11 -11.14 -5.81
CA ARG A 121 -18.47 -11.65 -4.49
C ARG A 121 -17.52 -11.15 -3.41
N MET A 122 -16.21 -11.18 -3.66
CA MET A 122 -15.21 -10.65 -2.70
C MET A 122 -15.45 -9.17 -2.39
N VAL A 123 -15.71 -8.33 -3.42
CA VAL A 123 -15.99 -6.90 -3.23
C VAL A 123 -17.30 -6.68 -2.50
N GLN A 124 -18.30 -7.52 -2.71
CA GLN A 124 -19.56 -7.45 -1.96
C GLN A 124 -19.37 -7.87 -0.50
N GLU A 125 -18.73 -9.00 -0.26
CA GLU A 125 -18.53 -9.54 1.09
C GLU A 125 -17.68 -8.62 1.98
N GLN A 126 -16.65 -7.92 1.45
CA GLN A 126 -15.92 -6.95 2.27
C GLN A 126 -16.82 -5.81 2.77
N LYS A 127 -17.85 -5.43 2.03
CA LYS A 127 -18.84 -4.44 2.50
C LYS A 127 -19.74 -5.02 3.57
N ASP A 128 -20.26 -6.21 3.30
CA ASP A 128 -21.27 -6.84 4.13
C ASP A 128 -20.71 -7.40 5.45
N LEU A 129 -19.45 -7.85 5.45
CA LEU A 129 -18.81 -8.50 6.58
C LEU A 129 -17.82 -7.62 7.32
N TRP A 130 -17.15 -6.69 6.62
CA TRP A 130 -16.12 -5.80 7.21
C TRP A 130 -16.54 -4.34 7.25
N GLY A 131 -17.63 -3.96 6.60
CA GLY A 131 -18.05 -2.56 6.46
C GLY A 131 -17.08 -1.73 5.64
N SER A 132 -16.25 -2.36 4.81
CA SER A 132 -15.23 -1.70 4.01
C SER A 132 -15.75 -1.36 2.62
N HIS A 133 -15.59 -0.09 2.22
CA HIS A 133 -15.93 0.44 0.89
C HIS A 133 -14.70 0.90 0.11
N PHE A 134 -13.55 0.25 0.37
CA PHE A 134 -12.31 0.53 -0.33
C PHE A 134 -11.66 -0.76 -0.79
N THR A 135 -11.37 -0.88 -2.08
CA THR A 135 -10.75 -2.06 -2.70
C THR A 135 -9.53 -1.66 -3.49
N VAL A 136 -8.47 -2.45 -3.39
CA VAL A 136 -7.27 -2.28 -4.20
C VAL A 136 -7.25 -3.34 -5.30
N ILE A 137 -7.08 -2.91 -6.54
CA ILE A 137 -6.89 -3.81 -7.69
C ILE A 137 -5.44 -3.74 -8.15
N SER A 138 -4.81 -4.90 -8.30
CA SER A 138 -3.45 -5.06 -8.76
C SER A 138 -3.37 -6.22 -9.76
N GLY A 139 -2.23 -6.92 -9.86
CA GLY A 139 -2.06 -8.13 -10.64
C GLY A 139 -1.04 -8.00 -11.75
N GLY A 140 -1.31 -8.59 -12.90
CA GLY A 140 -0.62 -8.30 -14.13
C GLY A 140 -0.96 -6.89 -14.59
N GLU A 141 -1.81 -6.76 -15.60
CA GLU A 141 -2.39 -5.48 -15.97
C GLU A 141 -3.92 -5.56 -15.81
N PRO A 142 -4.55 -4.80 -14.90
CA PRO A 142 -5.98 -4.89 -14.65
C PRO A 142 -6.85 -4.66 -15.89
N PHE A 143 -6.41 -3.81 -16.81
CA PHE A 143 -7.12 -3.60 -18.07
C PHE A 143 -7.06 -4.79 -19.04
N MET A 144 -6.25 -5.80 -18.77
CA MET A 144 -6.23 -7.07 -19.54
C MET A 144 -7.15 -8.14 -18.95
N TRP A 145 -7.62 -7.96 -17.73
CA TRP A 145 -8.58 -8.88 -17.13
C TRP A 145 -9.90 -8.91 -17.90
N ARG A 146 -10.33 -10.11 -18.28
CA ARG A 146 -11.62 -10.35 -18.94
C ARG A 146 -12.22 -11.65 -18.44
N SER A 147 -13.51 -11.62 -18.10
CA SER A 147 -14.31 -12.77 -17.77
C SER A 147 -15.73 -12.53 -18.29
N ASP A 148 -16.27 -13.43 -19.12
CA ASP A 148 -17.60 -13.35 -19.71
C ASP A 148 -17.92 -12.00 -20.38
N GLY A 149 -16.92 -11.44 -21.08
CA GLY A 149 -17.03 -10.15 -21.76
C GLY A 149 -16.91 -8.92 -20.86
N LYS A 150 -16.87 -9.11 -19.55
CA LYS A 150 -16.69 -8.05 -18.56
C LYS A 150 -15.21 -7.85 -18.22
N GLY A 151 -14.87 -6.67 -17.69
CA GLY A 151 -13.52 -6.34 -17.23
C GLY A 151 -13.54 -5.44 -16.00
N VAL A 152 -12.38 -4.91 -15.63
CA VAL A 152 -12.21 -4.16 -14.38
C VAL A 152 -13.15 -2.95 -14.26
N LEU A 153 -13.40 -2.21 -15.35
CA LEU A 153 -14.32 -1.06 -15.29
C LEU A 153 -15.79 -1.47 -15.14
N ASP A 154 -16.17 -2.69 -15.52
CA ASP A 154 -17.52 -3.22 -15.29
C ASP A 154 -17.73 -3.58 -13.82
N LEU A 155 -16.69 -4.11 -13.16
CA LEU A 155 -16.66 -4.33 -11.71
C LEU A 155 -16.82 -3.00 -10.94
N ILE A 156 -16.01 -1.99 -11.29
CA ILE A 156 -16.04 -0.67 -10.68
C ILE A 156 -17.40 0.01 -10.85
N GLU A 157 -18.02 -0.15 -12.01
CA GLU A 157 -19.37 0.37 -12.30
C GLU A 157 -20.43 -0.31 -11.43
N LYS A 158 -20.35 -1.63 -11.28
CA LYS A 158 -21.27 -2.41 -10.45
C LYS A 158 -21.20 -2.00 -8.98
N HIS A 159 -19.99 -1.80 -8.45
CA HIS A 159 -19.76 -1.37 -7.07
C HIS A 159 -19.57 0.15 -6.94
N SER A 160 -20.57 0.90 -7.38
CA SER A 160 -20.50 2.37 -7.43
C SER A 160 -20.42 3.05 -6.05
N ASP A 161 -20.62 2.32 -4.97
CA ASP A 161 -20.50 2.70 -3.56
C ASP A 161 -19.14 2.36 -2.95
N THR A 162 -18.27 1.65 -3.69
CA THR A 162 -16.89 1.32 -3.31
C THR A 162 -15.93 2.20 -4.08
N PHE A 163 -14.86 2.68 -3.43
CA PHE A 163 -13.78 3.40 -4.08
C PHE A 163 -12.61 2.45 -4.39
N PHE A 164 -12.09 2.53 -5.60
CA PHE A 164 -11.05 1.63 -6.08
C PHE A 164 -9.73 2.36 -6.27
N LEU A 165 -8.66 1.86 -5.65
CA LEU A 165 -7.29 2.16 -6.02
C LEU A 165 -6.80 1.08 -6.97
N MET A 166 -6.35 1.45 -8.16
CA MET A 166 -5.93 0.49 -9.18
C MET A 166 -4.49 0.71 -9.61
N TYR A 167 -3.63 -0.24 -9.31
CA TYR A 167 -2.25 -0.24 -9.82
C TYR A 167 -2.24 -0.71 -11.27
N THR A 168 -1.66 0.11 -12.14
CA THR A 168 -1.61 -0.15 -13.59
C THR A 168 -0.30 0.35 -14.20
N ASN A 169 0.15 -0.29 -15.25
CA ASN A 169 1.27 0.21 -16.04
C ASN A 169 0.90 1.43 -16.91
N GLY A 170 -0.37 1.80 -16.97
CA GLY A 170 -0.89 2.97 -17.65
C GLY A 170 -0.95 2.89 -19.19
N THR A 171 -0.30 1.90 -19.81
CA THR A 171 -0.17 1.85 -21.27
C THR A 171 -1.48 1.63 -22.02
N MET A 172 -2.51 1.14 -21.33
CA MET A 172 -3.84 0.90 -21.87
C MET A 172 -4.85 2.01 -21.55
N ILE A 173 -4.43 3.09 -20.88
CA ILE A 173 -5.30 4.24 -20.56
C ILE A 173 -5.42 5.16 -21.78
N THR A 174 -6.25 4.72 -22.73
CA THR A 174 -6.66 5.55 -23.87
C THR A 174 -7.60 6.68 -23.42
N GLU A 175 -7.85 7.66 -24.28
CA GLU A 175 -8.82 8.72 -23.98
C GLU A 175 -10.20 8.14 -23.63
N LYS A 176 -10.66 7.11 -24.36
CA LYS A 176 -11.94 6.44 -24.13
C LYS A 176 -11.99 5.72 -22.76
N VAL A 177 -10.89 5.12 -22.33
CA VAL A 177 -10.77 4.49 -21.00
C VAL A 177 -10.82 5.58 -19.92
N ALA A 178 -10.05 6.65 -20.07
CA ALA A 178 -10.04 7.78 -19.14
C ALA A 178 -11.41 8.46 -19.04
N GLU A 179 -12.11 8.65 -20.16
CA GLU A 179 -13.49 9.16 -20.18
C GLU A 179 -14.44 8.31 -19.36
N ARG A 180 -14.36 6.97 -19.51
CA ARG A 180 -15.18 6.05 -18.71
C ARG A 180 -14.84 6.15 -17.22
N MET A 181 -13.56 6.19 -16.86
CA MET A 181 -13.12 6.37 -15.47
C MET A 181 -13.62 7.67 -14.86
N GLY A 182 -13.58 8.78 -15.61
CA GLY A 182 -14.10 10.08 -15.17
C GLY A 182 -15.62 10.06 -14.93
N LYS A 183 -16.37 9.33 -15.77
CA LYS A 183 -17.83 9.14 -15.59
C LYS A 183 -18.13 8.30 -14.35
N LEU A 184 -17.37 7.25 -14.09
CA LEU A 184 -17.52 6.40 -12.91
C LEU A 184 -17.18 7.16 -11.62
N GLY A 185 -16.06 7.85 -11.58
CA GLY A 185 -15.65 8.74 -10.50
C GLY A 185 -15.23 8.05 -9.20
N ASN A 186 -15.35 6.72 -9.11
CA ASN A 186 -14.99 5.92 -7.93
C ASN A 186 -13.74 5.06 -8.14
N VAL A 187 -12.85 5.51 -9.01
CA VAL A 187 -11.56 4.84 -9.26
C VAL A 187 -10.44 5.86 -9.40
N THR A 188 -9.30 5.54 -8.80
CA THR A 188 -8.04 6.28 -8.94
C THR A 188 -6.95 5.32 -9.42
N PRO A 189 -6.40 5.51 -10.64
CA PRO A 189 -5.25 4.75 -11.08
C PRO A 189 -3.98 5.26 -10.42
N SER A 190 -3.15 4.35 -9.94
CA SER A 190 -1.77 4.59 -9.51
C SER A 190 -0.86 4.06 -10.62
N ILE A 191 -0.28 4.97 -11.40
CA ILE A 191 0.46 4.61 -12.61
C ILE A 191 1.90 4.32 -12.27
N SER A 192 2.37 3.19 -12.74
CA SER A 192 3.70 2.71 -12.41
C SER A 192 4.80 3.46 -13.17
N VAL A 193 5.70 4.10 -12.43
CA VAL A 193 6.88 4.81 -12.93
C VAL A 193 8.12 4.38 -12.14
N GLU A 194 9.34 4.56 -12.71
CA GLU A 194 10.57 4.15 -12.02
C GLU A 194 11.59 5.29 -11.87
N GLY A 195 11.33 6.40 -12.47
CA GLY A 195 12.19 7.56 -12.62
C GLY A 195 11.75 8.34 -13.85
N PHE A 196 12.68 8.81 -14.67
CA PHE A 196 12.37 9.42 -15.96
C PHE A 196 12.31 8.34 -17.08
N LYS A 197 12.61 8.75 -18.30
CA LYS A 197 12.53 7.84 -19.45
C LYS A 197 13.48 6.64 -19.31
N GLU A 198 14.71 6.89 -18.91
CA GLU A 198 15.75 5.86 -18.88
C GLU A 198 15.42 4.77 -17.88
N GLU A 199 15.09 5.09 -16.64
CA GLU A 199 14.81 4.13 -15.58
C GLU A 199 13.49 3.40 -15.86
N THR A 200 12.47 4.12 -16.33
CA THR A 200 11.16 3.55 -16.62
C THR A 200 11.23 2.61 -17.83
N ASP A 201 11.87 3.01 -18.93
CA ASP A 201 12.01 2.17 -20.12
C ASP A 201 12.95 0.99 -19.86
N TRP A 202 14.03 1.18 -19.07
CA TRP A 202 14.92 0.08 -18.68
C TRP A 202 14.16 -1.04 -17.95
N ARG A 203 13.34 -0.71 -16.98
CA ARG A 203 12.66 -1.71 -16.17
C ARG A 203 11.41 -2.28 -16.84
N ARG A 204 10.66 -1.43 -17.59
CA ARG A 204 9.31 -1.76 -18.11
C ARG A 204 9.26 -2.02 -19.59
N GLY A 205 10.28 -1.64 -20.32
CA GLY A 205 10.38 -1.79 -21.78
C GLY A 205 10.40 -0.46 -22.52
N GLU A 206 11.06 -0.44 -23.65
CA GLU A 206 11.26 0.75 -24.48
C GLU A 206 9.92 1.43 -24.87
N GLY A 207 9.84 2.74 -24.71
CA GLY A 207 8.68 3.54 -25.06
C GLY A 207 7.52 3.50 -24.05
N VAL A 208 7.65 2.78 -22.94
CA VAL A 208 6.62 2.73 -21.89
C VAL A 208 6.46 4.10 -21.23
N HIS A 209 7.55 4.80 -20.91
CA HIS A 209 7.48 6.14 -20.33
C HIS A 209 6.65 7.12 -21.19
N LYS A 210 6.84 7.11 -22.52
CA LYS A 210 6.04 7.93 -23.43
C LYS A 210 4.54 7.63 -23.35
N LYS A 211 4.17 6.34 -23.23
CA LYS A 211 2.76 5.92 -23.09
C LYS A 211 2.18 6.38 -21.76
N ILE A 212 2.98 6.34 -20.68
CA ILE A 212 2.59 6.83 -19.36
C ILE A 212 2.27 8.34 -19.39
N LEU A 213 3.13 9.15 -20.01
CA LEU A 213 2.86 10.59 -20.14
C LEU A 213 1.56 10.84 -20.91
N LYS A 214 1.28 10.04 -21.93
CA LYS A 214 0.00 10.12 -22.65
C LYS A 214 -1.19 9.72 -21.80
N ALA A 215 -1.02 8.73 -20.93
CA ALA A 215 -2.05 8.35 -19.97
C ALA A 215 -2.36 9.50 -18.98
N PHE A 216 -1.36 10.20 -18.47
CA PHE A 216 -1.56 11.39 -17.63
C PHE A 216 -2.37 12.48 -18.34
N GLU A 217 -2.04 12.78 -19.60
CA GLU A 217 -2.81 13.74 -20.40
C GLU A 217 -4.29 13.31 -20.53
N ASN A 218 -4.54 12.03 -20.83
CA ASN A 218 -5.89 11.50 -20.99
C ASN A 218 -6.68 11.57 -19.69
N LEU A 219 -6.07 11.20 -18.56
CA LEU A 219 -6.70 11.24 -17.23
C LEU A 219 -7.02 12.68 -16.81
N ARG A 220 -6.07 13.59 -16.98
CA ARG A 220 -6.23 15.01 -16.66
C ARG A 220 -7.37 15.63 -17.45
N LYS A 221 -7.41 15.39 -18.77
CA LYS A 221 -8.48 15.89 -19.65
C LYS A 221 -9.86 15.42 -19.23
N ASN A 222 -9.97 14.24 -18.64
CA ASN A 222 -11.22 13.62 -18.22
C ASN A 222 -11.53 13.75 -16.73
N GLY A 223 -10.78 14.58 -16.00
CA GLY A 223 -11.04 14.88 -14.59
C GLY A 223 -10.91 13.68 -13.64
N VAL A 224 -10.04 12.73 -13.98
CA VAL A 224 -9.76 11.55 -13.15
C VAL A 224 -8.68 11.87 -12.13
N LEU A 225 -8.91 11.55 -10.86
CA LEU A 225 -7.86 11.54 -9.84
C LEU A 225 -6.85 10.44 -10.16
N TYR A 226 -5.57 10.76 -10.15
CA TYR A 226 -4.52 9.75 -10.36
C TYR A 226 -3.26 10.02 -9.53
N GLY A 227 -2.55 8.95 -9.24
CA GLY A 227 -1.27 8.97 -8.59
C GLY A 227 -0.21 8.19 -9.38
N ILE A 228 0.94 8.03 -8.76
CA ILE A 228 2.01 7.16 -9.26
C ILE A 228 2.33 6.07 -8.24
N SER A 229 2.79 4.93 -8.74
CA SER A 229 3.44 3.90 -7.94
C SER A 229 4.86 3.69 -8.44
N ILE A 230 5.79 3.61 -7.52
CA ILE A 230 7.22 3.53 -7.82
C ILE A 230 7.75 2.24 -7.22
N THR A 231 8.49 1.46 -8.00
CA THR A 231 9.32 0.40 -7.41
C THR A 231 10.71 0.96 -7.19
N ALA A 232 11.01 1.34 -5.95
CA ALA A 232 12.35 1.79 -5.58
C ALA A 232 13.31 0.60 -5.54
N THR A 233 14.34 0.68 -6.36
CA THR A 233 15.44 -0.27 -6.46
C THR A 233 16.75 0.40 -6.05
N LYS A 234 17.82 -0.37 -5.90
CA LYS A 234 19.16 0.17 -5.68
C LYS A 234 19.56 1.23 -6.72
N ASN A 235 19.04 1.11 -7.96
CA ASN A 235 19.44 1.95 -9.08
C ASN A 235 18.70 3.29 -9.15
N ASN A 236 17.50 3.41 -8.56
CA ASN A 236 16.67 4.62 -8.64
C ASN A 236 16.28 5.20 -7.29
N ALA A 237 16.69 4.62 -6.17
CA ALA A 237 16.32 5.04 -4.82
C ALA A 237 16.63 6.51 -4.52
N GLU A 238 17.73 7.03 -5.05
CA GLU A 238 18.12 8.45 -4.89
C GLU A 238 17.30 9.38 -5.78
N LEU A 239 16.99 8.92 -7.00
CA LEU A 239 16.28 9.70 -8.01
C LEU A 239 14.82 9.96 -7.64
N VAL A 240 14.12 8.95 -7.13
CA VAL A 240 12.65 9.01 -6.92
C VAL A 240 12.20 9.97 -5.81
N PHE A 241 13.15 10.56 -5.08
CA PHE A 241 12.92 11.64 -4.10
C PHE A 241 13.71 12.90 -4.42
N SER A 242 14.26 13.04 -5.64
CA SER A 242 14.94 14.26 -6.05
C SER A 242 13.94 15.39 -6.35
N ASP A 243 14.40 16.63 -6.22
CA ASP A 243 13.59 17.82 -6.52
C ASP A 243 13.09 17.79 -7.97
N GLU A 244 13.93 17.30 -8.90
CA GLU A 244 13.58 17.18 -10.31
C GLU A 244 12.46 16.15 -10.54
N PHE A 245 12.48 15.03 -9.79
CA PHE A 245 11.43 14.03 -9.86
C PHE A 245 10.11 14.58 -9.32
N VAL A 246 10.15 15.25 -8.18
CA VAL A 246 8.99 15.88 -7.55
C VAL A 246 8.41 16.94 -8.47
N ASP A 247 9.22 17.85 -9.01
CA ASP A 247 8.76 18.89 -9.93
C ASP A 247 8.12 18.29 -11.19
N PHE A 248 8.76 17.26 -11.76
CA PHE A 248 8.27 16.62 -12.98
C PHE A 248 6.91 15.96 -12.78
N TYR A 249 6.77 15.11 -11.77
CA TYR A 249 5.54 14.33 -11.60
C TYR A 249 4.43 15.11 -10.88
N PHE A 250 4.75 15.76 -9.76
CA PHE A 250 3.73 16.40 -8.92
C PHE A 250 3.34 17.80 -9.42
N ASN A 251 4.30 18.63 -9.85
CA ASN A 251 4.01 19.97 -10.30
C ASN A 251 3.64 20.01 -11.80
N LYS A 252 4.49 19.49 -12.67
CA LYS A 252 4.31 19.58 -14.12
C LYS A 252 3.21 18.63 -14.63
N HIS A 253 3.22 17.37 -14.18
CA HIS A 253 2.23 16.37 -14.62
C HIS A 253 1.01 16.26 -13.70
N GLY A 254 0.96 16.99 -12.59
CA GLY A 254 -0.22 17.09 -11.72
C GLY A 254 -0.61 15.79 -11.04
N VAL A 255 0.37 14.96 -10.69
CA VAL A 255 0.18 13.77 -9.87
C VAL A 255 -0.25 14.18 -8.45
N TYR A 256 -1.23 13.49 -7.86
CA TYR A 256 -1.81 13.87 -6.58
C TYR A 256 -1.23 13.12 -5.39
N TYR A 257 -0.78 11.88 -5.59
CA TYR A 257 -0.18 11.05 -4.55
C TYR A 257 0.86 10.10 -5.14
N GLY A 258 1.78 9.64 -4.29
CA GLY A 258 2.78 8.66 -4.65
C GLY A 258 2.83 7.49 -3.67
N TRP A 259 2.78 6.27 -4.19
CA TRP A 259 3.04 5.04 -3.46
C TRP A 259 4.42 4.52 -3.80
N ILE A 260 5.28 4.40 -2.81
CA ILE A 260 6.62 3.85 -2.97
C ILE A 260 6.60 2.40 -2.48
N PHE A 261 6.97 1.50 -3.37
CA PHE A 261 7.24 0.11 -3.06
C PHE A 261 8.74 -0.13 -3.25
N GLN A 262 9.43 -0.38 -2.17
CA GLN A 262 10.82 -0.80 -2.31
C GLN A 262 10.84 -2.21 -2.89
N TYR A 263 11.73 -2.46 -3.84
CA TYR A 263 11.83 -3.75 -4.49
C TYR A 263 11.92 -4.89 -3.46
N MET A 264 11.04 -5.86 -3.61
CA MET A 264 11.04 -7.09 -2.83
C MET A 264 11.54 -8.22 -3.73
N PRO A 265 12.54 -9.01 -3.31
CA PRO A 265 13.12 -10.07 -4.13
C PRO A 265 12.22 -11.31 -4.16
N ILE A 266 11.09 -11.21 -4.87
CA ILE A 266 10.12 -12.26 -5.15
C ILE A 266 9.72 -12.22 -6.62
N GLY A 267 9.14 -13.29 -7.12
CA GLY A 267 8.70 -13.41 -8.51
C GLY A 267 9.87 -13.43 -9.49
N ARG A 268 9.72 -12.79 -10.65
CA ARG A 268 10.70 -12.86 -11.73
C ARG A 268 12.09 -12.42 -11.29
N ALA A 269 13.04 -13.37 -11.33
CA ALA A 269 14.46 -13.14 -11.00
C ALA A 269 14.61 -12.48 -9.60
N TYR A 270 14.15 -13.16 -8.57
CA TYR A 270 14.24 -12.72 -7.17
C TYR A 270 15.71 -12.49 -6.75
N SER A 271 16.24 -11.31 -7.02
CA SER A 271 17.63 -10.93 -6.75
C SER A 271 17.73 -9.93 -5.62
N LEU A 272 18.53 -10.24 -4.61
CA LEU A 272 18.84 -9.29 -3.52
C LEU A 272 19.58 -8.04 -4.03
N GLU A 273 20.26 -8.14 -5.18
CA GLU A 273 21.05 -7.03 -5.73
C GLU A 273 20.21 -5.84 -6.20
N LEU A 274 18.93 -6.07 -6.50
CA LEU A 274 18.01 -5.00 -6.88
C LEU A 274 17.40 -4.27 -5.67
N MET A 275 17.52 -4.80 -4.47
CA MET A 275 17.00 -4.15 -3.27
C MET A 275 17.75 -2.82 -3.03
N PRO A 276 17.04 -1.74 -2.65
CA PRO A 276 17.71 -0.58 -2.06
C PRO A 276 18.59 -1.03 -0.89
N THR A 277 19.79 -0.50 -0.79
CA THR A 277 20.62 -0.80 0.38
C THR A 277 19.95 -0.31 1.67
N ALA A 278 20.39 -0.81 2.81
CA ALA A 278 19.86 -0.37 4.09
C ALA A 278 20.07 1.14 4.30
N GLU A 279 21.22 1.68 3.87
CA GLU A 279 21.53 3.10 3.91
C GLU A 279 20.62 3.90 2.98
N GLN A 280 20.40 3.44 1.75
CA GLN A 280 19.45 4.07 0.82
C GLN A 280 18.02 4.07 1.40
N ARG A 281 17.61 2.99 2.07
CA ARG A 281 16.28 2.94 2.72
C ARG A 281 16.14 3.99 3.81
N VAL A 282 17.14 4.19 4.64
CA VAL A 282 17.14 5.24 5.68
C VAL A 282 17.13 6.63 5.04
N GLU A 283 17.89 6.84 3.98
CA GLU A 283 17.88 8.12 3.25
C GLU A 283 16.52 8.40 2.61
N MET A 284 15.89 7.39 1.99
CA MET A 284 14.52 7.49 1.46
C MET A 284 13.52 7.88 2.55
N TYR A 285 13.62 7.29 3.75
CA TYR A 285 12.79 7.67 4.90
C TYR A 285 12.95 9.15 5.25
N ASN A 286 14.19 9.64 5.34
CA ASN A 286 14.47 11.03 5.68
C ASN A 286 13.94 12.00 4.61
N LYS A 287 14.20 11.72 3.34
CA LYS A 287 13.73 12.53 2.21
C LYS A 287 12.20 12.54 2.12
N MET A 288 11.56 11.38 2.22
CA MET A 288 10.10 11.28 2.20
C MET A 288 9.48 12.07 3.36
N THR A 289 10.02 11.94 4.56
CA THR A 289 9.57 12.69 5.74
C THR A 289 9.68 14.19 5.51
N HIS A 290 10.77 14.65 4.91
CA HIS A 290 10.95 16.05 4.53
C HIS A 290 9.88 16.52 3.52
N LEU A 291 9.66 15.78 2.45
CA LEU A 291 8.66 16.11 1.42
C LEU A 291 7.22 16.14 1.99
N ILE A 292 6.92 15.22 2.90
CA ILE A 292 5.63 15.20 3.59
C ILE A 292 5.49 16.44 4.49
N LYS A 293 6.47 16.72 5.35
CA LYS A 293 6.36 17.76 6.39
C LYS A 293 6.53 19.18 5.86
N ASN A 294 7.40 19.38 4.88
CA ASN A 294 7.78 20.73 4.43
C ASN A 294 7.15 21.13 3.10
N GLU A 295 6.86 20.16 2.23
CA GLU A 295 6.29 20.43 0.90
C GLU A 295 4.81 20.01 0.79
N GLY A 296 4.28 19.34 1.79
CA GLY A 296 2.88 18.95 1.83
C GLY A 296 2.50 17.89 0.79
N LEU A 297 3.45 17.05 0.36
CA LEU A 297 3.16 15.99 -0.59
C LEU A 297 2.48 14.80 0.08
N PHE A 298 1.51 14.22 -0.60
CA PHE A 298 0.90 12.96 -0.18
C PHE A 298 1.70 11.77 -0.74
N LEU A 299 2.66 11.31 0.07
CA LEU A 299 3.53 10.17 -0.23
C LEU A 299 3.40 9.10 0.85
N ALA A 300 3.48 7.85 0.47
CA ALA A 300 3.60 6.74 1.40
C ALA A 300 4.56 5.68 0.85
N ASP A 301 5.50 5.25 1.68
CA ASP A 301 6.41 4.13 1.40
C ASP A 301 5.93 2.92 2.20
N PHE A 302 5.69 1.82 1.51
CA PHE A 302 5.09 0.62 2.09
C PHE A 302 5.93 0.00 3.24
N TRP A 303 7.23 0.26 3.28
CA TRP A 303 8.14 -0.19 4.35
C TRP A 303 8.54 0.91 5.32
N ASN A 304 8.67 2.13 4.84
CA ASN A 304 9.12 3.25 5.67
C ASN A 304 7.98 3.99 6.37
N SER A 305 6.72 3.68 6.05
CA SER A 305 5.55 4.31 6.68
C SER A 305 4.96 3.49 7.84
N GLY A 306 5.77 2.67 8.50
CA GLY A 306 5.33 1.87 9.65
C GLY A 306 4.74 2.71 10.79
N THR A 307 5.29 3.90 11.05
CA THR A 307 4.77 4.84 12.06
C THR A 307 3.38 5.37 11.72
N LEU A 308 3.05 5.48 10.43
CA LEU A 308 1.75 5.95 9.96
C LEU A 308 0.66 4.87 10.10
N SER A 309 1.04 3.61 9.96
CA SER A 309 0.14 2.46 9.96
C SER A 309 0.16 1.62 11.24
N ASN A 310 0.90 2.05 12.26
CA ASN A 310 1.17 1.26 13.48
C ASN A 310 1.78 -0.10 13.17
N GLY A 311 2.75 -0.15 12.27
CA GLY A 311 3.43 -1.37 11.84
C GLY A 311 2.95 -1.93 10.49
N CYS A 312 3.30 -3.18 10.18
CA CYS A 312 2.94 -3.85 8.93
C CYS A 312 1.43 -4.08 8.80
N LEU A 313 0.85 -3.82 7.64
CA LEU A 313 -0.59 -3.91 7.34
C LEU A 313 -1.07 -5.32 6.92
N SER A 314 -0.22 -6.32 6.93
CA SER A 314 -0.54 -7.66 6.41
C SER A 314 -1.48 -8.48 7.31
N ALA A 315 -1.89 -9.65 6.82
CA ALA A 315 -2.61 -10.71 7.54
C ALA A 315 -4.00 -10.30 8.07
N GLY A 316 -4.67 -9.37 7.41
CA GLY A 316 -6.02 -8.98 7.76
C GLY A 316 -6.18 -8.39 9.17
N ARG A 317 -5.10 -7.83 9.74
CA ARG A 317 -5.17 -7.19 11.05
C ARG A 317 -6.04 -5.93 11.02
N LYS A 318 -6.36 -5.40 12.21
CA LYS A 318 -7.02 -4.09 12.37
C LYS A 318 -6.40 -3.02 11.48
N GLY A 319 -7.19 -2.44 10.61
CA GLY A 319 -6.74 -1.38 9.69
C GLY A 319 -5.85 -1.87 8.55
N GLY A 320 -5.56 -3.15 8.47
CA GLY A 320 -4.74 -3.78 7.43
C GLY A 320 -5.53 -4.37 6.28
N TYR A 321 -4.94 -5.35 5.60
CA TYR A 321 -5.52 -5.99 4.42
C TYR A 321 -5.08 -7.44 4.28
N VAL A 322 -5.74 -8.16 3.37
CA VAL A 322 -5.31 -9.44 2.80
C VAL A 322 -5.19 -9.32 1.29
N TYR A 323 -4.41 -10.17 0.69
CA TYR A 323 -4.19 -10.21 -0.74
C TYR A 323 -4.71 -11.52 -1.34
N ILE A 324 -5.43 -11.43 -2.47
CA ILE A 324 -5.88 -12.58 -3.24
C ILE A 324 -5.33 -12.47 -4.65
N ASN A 325 -4.61 -13.50 -5.09
CA ASN A 325 -4.00 -13.56 -6.41
C ASN A 325 -4.95 -14.14 -7.47
N TRP A 326 -4.49 -14.20 -8.70
CA TRP A 326 -5.20 -14.69 -9.90
C TRP A 326 -5.57 -16.17 -9.84
N ASP A 327 -4.90 -16.98 -9.04
CA ASP A 327 -5.23 -18.38 -8.78
C ASP A 327 -6.30 -18.55 -7.70
N GLY A 328 -6.54 -17.51 -6.93
CA GLY A 328 -7.42 -17.51 -5.76
C GLY A 328 -6.70 -17.77 -4.44
N ASN A 329 -5.36 -17.89 -4.44
CA ASN A 329 -4.61 -18.06 -3.21
C ASN A 329 -4.73 -16.82 -2.32
N VAL A 330 -5.02 -17.03 -1.05
CA VAL A 330 -5.16 -15.98 -0.04
C VAL A 330 -3.84 -15.82 0.69
N MET A 331 -3.21 -14.68 0.52
CA MET A 331 -1.88 -14.38 1.02
C MET A 331 -1.94 -13.25 2.05
N PRO A 332 -1.05 -13.23 3.05
CA PRO A 332 -1.02 -12.18 4.08
C PRO A 332 -0.83 -10.77 3.48
N CYS A 333 -0.02 -10.66 2.45
CA CYS A 333 0.18 -9.43 1.66
C CYS A 333 0.71 -9.76 0.26
N VAL A 334 0.71 -8.79 -0.63
CA VAL A 334 1.21 -8.94 -2.02
C VAL A 334 2.68 -9.35 -2.11
N PHE A 335 3.46 -9.16 -1.04
CA PHE A 335 4.90 -9.45 -0.97
C PHE A 335 5.24 -10.69 -0.13
N ASN A 336 4.23 -11.48 0.24
CA ASN A 336 4.40 -12.75 0.94
C ASN A 336 3.77 -13.86 0.08
N PRO A 337 4.56 -14.53 -0.79
CA PRO A 337 4.03 -15.46 -1.78
C PRO A 337 3.77 -16.86 -1.20
N TYR A 338 3.19 -16.94 0.00
CA TYR A 338 2.81 -18.18 0.66
C TYR A 338 1.36 -18.14 1.10
N SER A 339 0.69 -19.29 1.06
CA SER A 339 -0.74 -19.40 1.36
C SER A 339 -1.09 -20.71 2.04
N THR A 340 -2.12 -20.68 2.90
CA THR A 340 -2.78 -21.86 3.44
C THR A 340 -4.20 -22.02 2.90
N ASP A 341 -4.72 -21.01 2.21
CA ASP A 341 -6.14 -20.96 1.83
C ASP A 341 -6.31 -20.53 0.38
N ASN A 342 -7.32 -21.07 -0.29
CA ASN A 342 -7.73 -20.64 -1.61
C ASN A 342 -9.20 -20.19 -1.59
N ILE A 343 -9.48 -18.98 -2.04
CA ILE A 343 -10.83 -18.39 -1.97
C ILE A 343 -11.87 -19.18 -2.76
N LYS A 344 -11.47 -19.85 -3.85
CA LYS A 344 -12.39 -20.69 -4.63
C LYS A 344 -12.82 -21.92 -3.82
N GLU A 345 -11.90 -22.52 -3.07
CA GLU A 345 -12.18 -23.67 -2.19
C GLU A 345 -13.04 -23.25 -0.99
N VAL A 346 -12.71 -22.09 -0.40
CA VAL A 346 -13.53 -21.50 0.68
C VAL A 346 -14.95 -21.29 0.19
N TYR A 347 -15.13 -20.72 -0.99
CA TYR A 347 -16.45 -20.48 -1.57
C TYR A 347 -17.17 -21.78 -1.95
N ALA A 348 -16.48 -22.77 -2.46
CA ALA A 348 -17.04 -24.07 -2.79
C ALA A 348 -17.55 -24.84 -1.54
N SER A 349 -16.91 -24.61 -0.39
CA SER A 349 -17.34 -25.18 0.89
C SER A 349 -18.42 -24.36 1.62
N GLY A 350 -18.88 -23.27 1.01
CA GLY A 350 -19.91 -22.41 1.58
C GLY A 350 -19.39 -21.32 2.52
N GLY A 351 -18.07 -21.15 2.60
CA GLY A 351 -17.42 -20.11 3.38
C GLY A 351 -17.44 -18.72 2.72
N THR A 352 -16.76 -17.77 3.34
CA THR A 352 -16.68 -16.34 2.97
C THR A 352 -15.27 -15.80 3.12
N ILE A 353 -15.02 -14.54 2.72
CA ILE A 353 -13.73 -13.88 3.00
C ILE A 353 -13.45 -13.70 4.50
N ASP A 354 -14.45 -13.81 5.36
CA ASP A 354 -14.29 -13.72 6.82
C ASP A 354 -13.58 -14.97 7.39
N ASP A 355 -13.75 -16.11 6.73
CA ASP A 355 -13.11 -17.37 7.14
C ASP A 355 -11.58 -17.33 6.89
N VAL A 356 -11.15 -16.72 5.78
CA VAL A 356 -9.72 -16.70 5.41
C VAL A 356 -8.86 -15.88 6.38
N ILE A 357 -9.41 -14.82 6.98
CA ILE A 357 -8.67 -14.04 7.99
C ILE A 357 -8.52 -14.77 9.32
N SER A 358 -9.28 -15.86 9.50
CA SER A 358 -9.25 -16.72 10.68
C SER A 358 -8.34 -17.93 10.52
N SER A 359 -7.65 -18.06 9.38
CA SER A 359 -6.72 -19.17 9.13
C SER A 359 -5.55 -19.19 10.13
N PRO A 360 -4.91 -20.35 10.38
CA PRO A 360 -3.74 -20.44 11.23
C PRO A 360 -2.60 -19.50 10.81
N PHE A 361 -2.38 -19.37 9.51
CA PHE A 361 -1.33 -18.51 8.96
C PHE A 361 -1.57 -17.04 9.29
N MET A 362 -2.78 -16.54 9.02
CA MET A 362 -3.13 -15.15 9.33
C MET A 362 -3.07 -14.87 10.83
N LYS A 363 -3.56 -15.79 11.67
CA LYS A 363 -3.51 -15.67 13.14
C LYS A 363 -2.08 -15.60 13.66
N LYS A 364 -1.19 -16.48 13.19
CA LYS A 364 0.22 -16.50 13.62
C LYS A 364 0.94 -15.20 13.29
N ILE A 365 0.73 -14.68 12.08
CA ILE A 365 1.34 -13.40 11.68
C ILE A 365 0.78 -12.26 12.55
N ARG A 366 -0.53 -12.22 12.82
CA ARG A 366 -1.12 -11.21 13.71
C ARG A 366 -0.59 -11.31 15.14
N SER A 367 -0.45 -12.52 15.69
CA SER A 367 0.16 -12.72 17.03
C SER A 367 1.58 -12.16 17.07
N TRP A 368 2.38 -12.47 16.04
CA TRP A 368 3.73 -11.91 15.94
C TRP A 368 3.70 -10.36 15.84
N GLN A 369 2.76 -9.81 15.06
CA GLN A 369 2.60 -8.36 14.95
C GLN A 369 2.20 -7.71 16.28
N GLU A 370 1.30 -8.33 17.05
CA GLU A 370 0.88 -7.88 18.37
C GLU A 370 2.05 -7.90 19.36
N GLU A 371 2.80 -9.00 19.40
CA GLU A 371 4.01 -9.10 20.22
C GLU A 371 5.05 -8.03 19.87
N TYR A 372 5.27 -7.79 18.59
CA TYR A 372 6.30 -6.87 18.11
C TYR A 372 5.90 -5.39 18.23
N TYR A 373 4.61 -5.04 17.99
CA TYR A 373 4.16 -3.64 17.90
C TYR A 373 3.45 -3.12 19.15
N ASP A 374 3.12 -3.95 20.14
CA ASP A 374 2.38 -3.49 21.32
C ASP A 374 3.28 -2.70 22.28
N HIS A 375 3.32 -1.39 22.10
CA HIS A 375 4.06 -0.47 22.97
C HIS A 375 3.28 -0.05 24.23
N GLY A 376 2.08 -0.56 24.46
CA GLY A 376 1.18 -0.13 25.53
C GLY A 376 0.86 -1.15 26.63
N GLY A 377 1.25 -2.41 26.41
CA GLY A 377 1.00 -3.50 27.38
C GLY A 377 2.06 -3.59 28.49
N PRO A 378 1.75 -4.25 29.61
CA PRO A 378 2.72 -4.51 30.68
C PRO A 378 3.90 -5.40 30.22
N ASP A 379 3.69 -6.16 29.18
CA ASP A 379 4.70 -7.01 28.51
C ASP A 379 5.01 -6.50 27.10
N GLY A 380 4.67 -5.22 26.80
CA GLY A 380 4.60 -4.65 25.48
C GLY A 380 5.85 -4.84 24.63
N GLY A 381 5.66 -5.22 23.38
CA GLY A 381 6.72 -5.28 22.38
C GLY A 381 7.36 -3.91 22.19
N ASN A 382 8.66 -3.85 22.30
CA ASN A 382 9.44 -2.62 22.05
C ASN A 382 10.01 -2.61 20.63
N GLY A 383 9.33 -3.28 19.70
CA GLY A 383 9.80 -3.43 18.33
C GLY A 383 9.95 -2.11 17.61
N ASN A 384 10.99 -2.01 16.83
CA ASN A 384 11.26 -0.84 15.99
C ASN A 384 10.33 -0.80 14.78
N ILE A 385 9.32 0.06 14.81
CA ILE A 385 8.32 0.19 13.72
C ILE A 385 8.89 0.86 12.44
N LEU A 386 10.13 1.34 12.46
CA LEU A 386 10.84 1.73 11.25
C LEU A 386 11.30 0.52 10.43
N ALA A 387 11.33 -0.67 11.06
CA ALA A 387 11.58 -1.96 10.45
C ALA A 387 10.37 -2.92 10.66
N PRO A 388 9.20 -2.64 10.06
CA PRO A 388 7.95 -3.30 10.46
C PRO A 388 7.67 -4.63 9.75
N CYS A 389 8.41 -4.97 8.69
CA CYS A 389 8.00 -6.04 7.79
C CYS A 389 8.50 -7.41 8.25
N PRO A 390 7.61 -8.35 8.63
CA PRO A 390 8.06 -9.69 9.02
C PRO A 390 8.73 -10.45 7.87
N MET A 391 8.28 -10.25 6.62
CA MET A 391 8.85 -10.94 5.46
C MET A 391 10.25 -10.44 5.08
N ARG A 392 10.55 -9.15 5.29
CA ARG A 392 11.79 -8.51 4.84
C ARG A 392 12.74 -8.18 5.98
N ASP A 393 12.21 -7.59 7.06
CA ASP A 393 13.01 -7.06 8.14
C ASP A 393 13.23 -8.08 9.26
N HIS A 394 12.35 -9.09 9.34
CA HIS A 394 12.37 -10.18 10.34
C HIS A 394 12.22 -11.55 9.67
N HIS A 395 13.00 -11.78 8.62
CA HIS A 395 12.84 -12.93 7.73
C HIS A 395 12.86 -14.27 8.44
N ALA A 396 13.70 -14.45 9.46
CA ALA A 396 13.75 -15.70 10.24
C ALA A 396 12.43 -15.98 10.96
N ALA A 397 11.78 -14.96 11.53
CA ALA A 397 10.48 -15.11 12.18
C ALA A 397 9.39 -15.53 11.19
N MET A 398 9.35 -14.89 10.01
CA MET A 398 8.38 -15.26 8.97
C MET A 398 8.61 -16.65 8.43
N ARG A 399 9.87 -17.07 8.23
CA ARG A 399 10.21 -18.44 7.81
C ARG A 399 9.74 -19.46 8.85
N GLY A 400 9.95 -19.22 10.12
CA GLY A 400 9.45 -20.07 11.19
C GLY A 400 7.92 -20.19 11.19
N ILE A 401 7.21 -19.09 10.94
CA ILE A 401 5.74 -19.10 10.82
C ILE A 401 5.30 -19.93 9.61
N ILE A 402 5.91 -19.73 8.42
CA ILE A 402 5.60 -20.49 7.19
C ILE A 402 5.75 -21.99 7.45
N GLU A 403 6.87 -22.40 8.04
CA GLU A 403 7.17 -23.81 8.35
C GLU A 403 6.20 -24.38 9.40
N GLU A 404 5.90 -23.63 10.47
CA GLU A 404 5.03 -24.06 11.56
C GLU A 404 3.59 -24.35 11.09
N VAL A 405 3.05 -23.50 10.21
CA VAL A 405 1.68 -23.63 9.72
C VAL A 405 1.58 -24.47 8.43
N GLY A 406 2.70 -24.82 7.81
CA GLY A 406 2.73 -25.54 6.55
C GLY A 406 2.18 -24.70 5.39
N ALA A 407 2.51 -23.39 5.35
CA ALA A 407 2.07 -22.54 4.25
C ALA A 407 2.83 -22.88 2.97
N GLU A 408 2.08 -23.09 1.89
CA GLU A 408 2.60 -23.51 0.58
C GLU A 408 3.04 -22.31 -0.28
N PRO A 409 4.12 -22.44 -1.10
CA PRO A 409 4.50 -21.42 -2.06
C PRO A 409 3.43 -21.27 -3.13
N THR A 410 3.18 -20.05 -3.59
CA THR A 410 2.17 -19.75 -4.61
C THR A 410 2.72 -19.67 -6.03
N ASP A 411 4.03 -19.80 -6.18
CA ASP A 411 4.76 -19.85 -7.44
C ASP A 411 6.15 -20.49 -7.28
N ASP A 412 6.77 -20.87 -8.41
CA ASP A 412 8.07 -21.56 -8.47
C ASP A 412 9.19 -20.71 -7.82
N SER A 413 9.13 -19.39 -7.93
CA SER A 413 10.13 -18.49 -7.34
C SER A 413 10.08 -18.54 -5.81
N ALA A 414 8.87 -18.62 -5.24
CA ALA A 414 8.65 -18.77 -3.81
C ALA A 414 9.13 -20.13 -3.30
N GLU A 415 8.91 -21.19 -4.07
CA GLU A 415 9.43 -22.54 -3.76
C GLU A 415 10.96 -22.54 -3.73
N HIS A 416 11.60 -22.03 -4.78
CA HIS A 416 13.07 -21.94 -4.84
C HIS A 416 13.65 -21.07 -3.71
N ALA A 417 12.98 -19.97 -3.35
CA ALA A 417 13.41 -19.09 -2.25
C ALA A 417 13.38 -19.79 -0.88
N LEU A 418 12.54 -20.81 -0.71
CA LEU A 418 12.54 -21.63 0.53
C LEU A 418 13.81 -22.49 0.62
N GLU A 419 14.35 -22.95 -0.47
CA GLU A 419 15.51 -23.83 -0.53
C GLU A 419 16.84 -23.05 -0.64
N ASP A 420 16.79 -21.79 -1.10
CA ASP A 420 17.96 -20.94 -1.32
C ASP A 420 18.52 -20.38 -0.02
N LYS A 421 19.60 -21.01 0.46
CA LYS A 421 20.31 -20.54 1.66
C LYS A 421 20.91 -19.14 1.48
N GLY A 422 21.37 -18.78 0.29
CA GLY A 422 21.94 -17.47 0.00
C GLY A 422 20.89 -16.37 0.12
N TYR A 423 19.68 -16.64 -0.37
CA TYR A 423 18.52 -15.77 -0.19
C TYR A 423 18.16 -15.61 1.30
N TYR A 424 18.05 -16.72 2.03
CA TYR A 424 17.74 -16.70 3.46
C TYR A 424 18.74 -15.88 4.28
N ASP A 425 20.03 -16.20 4.14
CA ASP A 425 21.10 -15.50 4.87
C ASP A 425 21.16 -14.00 4.49
N GLY A 426 20.96 -13.68 3.21
CA GLY A 426 20.98 -12.31 2.73
C GLY A 426 19.80 -11.47 3.23
N MET A 427 18.61 -12.06 3.32
CA MET A 427 17.44 -11.38 3.90
C MET A 427 17.61 -11.11 5.40
N ILE A 428 18.19 -12.06 6.15
CA ILE A 428 18.51 -11.85 7.58
C ILE A 428 19.54 -10.72 7.72
N ALA A 429 20.64 -10.79 6.98
CA ALA A 429 21.70 -9.76 7.05
C ALA A 429 21.16 -8.37 6.68
N TYR A 430 20.21 -8.29 5.74
CA TYR A 430 19.54 -7.03 5.42
C TYR A 430 18.71 -6.49 6.60
N GLY A 431 17.91 -7.34 7.24
CA GLY A 431 17.10 -6.96 8.42
C GLY A 431 17.99 -6.50 9.60
N GLU A 432 19.05 -7.25 9.90
CA GLU A 432 20.04 -6.88 10.93
C GLU A 432 20.69 -5.53 10.63
N LYS A 433 21.00 -5.28 9.37
CA LYS A 433 21.60 -4.00 8.96
C LYS A 433 20.63 -2.84 9.12
N ILE A 434 19.35 -3.01 8.78
CA ILE A 434 18.30 -2.00 9.00
C ILE A 434 18.15 -1.73 10.50
N ALA A 435 18.08 -2.77 11.34
CA ALA A 435 18.02 -2.62 12.79
C ALA A 435 19.21 -1.78 13.30
N SER A 436 20.43 -2.14 12.90
CA SER A 436 21.64 -1.41 13.30
C SER A 436 21.67 0.07 12.92
N LEU A 437 20.92 0.47 11.88
CA LEU A 437 20.85 1.86 11.42
C LEU A 437 19.68 2.64 12.03
N THR A 438 18.67 1.95 12.56
CA THR A 438 17.41 2.59 12.95
C THR A 438 17.06 2.42 14.42
N ASP A 439 17.59 1.43 15.14
CA ASP A 439 17.22 1.15 16.54
C ASP A 439 17.54 2.33 17.46
N ASP A 440 18.76 2.88 17.41
CA ASP A 440 19.13 4.04 18.22
C ASP A 440 18.24 5.27 17.91
N TYR A 441 17.88 5.46 16.65
CA TYR A 441 16.96 6.54 16.25
C TYR A 441 15.55 6.29 16.77
N TRP A 442 15.07 5.03 16.68
CA TRP A 442 13.78 4.63 17.20
C TRP A 442 13.67 4.89 18.71
N GLU A 443 14.64 4.39 19.47
CA GLU A 443 14.67 4.57 20.93
C GLU A 443 14.72 6.06 21.34
N ARG A 444 15.56 6.84 20.66
CA ARG A 444 15.72 8.26 20.99
C ARG A 444 14.52 9.11 20.61
N GLU A 445 13.98 8.93 19.41
CA GLU A 445 12.98 9.84 18.85
C GLU A 445 11.54 9.39 19.14
N TYR A 446 11.30 8.09 19.25
CA TYR A 446 9.96 7.55 19.44
C TYR A 446 9.70 7.01 20.83
N MET A 447 10.67 6.38 21.48
CA MET A 447 10.47 5.74 22.79
C MET A 447 10.88 6.61 23.97
N SER A 448 11.64 7.72 23.77
CA SER A 448 12.02 8.62 24.84
C SER A 448 10.78 9.31 25.45
N LYS A 449 10.73 9.34 26.78
CA LYS A 449 9.63 9.98 27.55
C LYS A 449 9.73 11.51 27.57
N GLU A 450 10.82 12.10 27.11
CA GLU A 450 11.00 13.55 27.03
C GLU A 450 10.65 14.06 25.62
N PRO A 451 9.80 15.09 25.49
CA PRO A 451 9.60 15.75 24.22
C PRO A 451 10.93 16.36 23.75
N ALA A 452 11.35 16.05 22.53
CA ALA A 452 12.54 16.62 21.92
C ALA A 452 12.49 18.15 22.06
N LYS A 453 13.50 18.75 22.71
CA LYS A 453 13.62 20.21 22.78
C LYS A 453 13.68 20.73 21.35
N LYS A 454 12.66 21.49 20.93
CA LYS A 454 12.70 22.23 19.66
C LYS A 454 14.00 23.03 19.65
N SER A 455 14.92 22.70 18.76
CA SER A 455 16.13 23.49 18.51
C SER A 455 15.68 24.84 17.94
N GLY A 456 15.51 25.82 18.84
CA GLY A 456 15.12 27.16 18.46
C GLY A 456 16.29 27.84 17.78
N GLU A 457 16.27 27.94 16.48
CA GLU A 457 17.03 28.97 15.78
C GLU A 457 16.47 30.34 16.17
N LYS A 458 17.15 30.95 17.13
CA LYS A 458 17.05 32.40 17.31
C LYS A 458 17.65 33.08 16.08
N LYS A 459 16.83 33.58 15.20
CA LYS A 459 17.23 34.66 14.30
C LYS A 459 17.45 35.89 15.17
N GLU A 460 18.68 36.20 15.46
CA GLU A 460 19.07 37.53 15.92
C GLU A 460 18.79 38.54 14.80
N ALA A 461 17.79 39.37 15.02
CA ALA A 461 17.62 40.58 14.25
C ALA A 461 18.73 41.56 14.65
N SER A 462 19.77 41.68 13.82
CA SER A 462 20.68 42.81 13.91
C SER A 462 20.00 44.05 13.34
N ALA A 463 19.60 44.94 14.22
CA ALA A 463 19.33 46.33 13.86
C ALA A 463 20.66 47.05 13.62
N SER A 464 20.84 47.62 12.47
CA SER A 464 21.54 48.89 12.22
C SER A 464 21.31 49.29 10.77
#